data_8de8258669e76e82fa99c6262ec754a9
#
_entry.id   8de8258669e76e82fa99c6262ec754a9
#
_cell.length_a   1.000
_cell.length_b   1.000
_cell.length_c   1.000
_cell.angle_alpha   90.00
_cell.angle_beta   90.00
_cell.angle_gamma   90.00
#
_symmetry.space_group_name_H-M   'P 1'
#
loop_
_entity.id
_entity.type
_entity.pdbx_description
1 polymer ?
#
loop_
_entity_poly.entity_id
_entity_poly.type
_entity_poly.pdbx_seq_one_letter_code
_entity_poly.pdbx_strand_id
1 'polypeptide(L)'
;MSTQTDASSMACTPSDGQGQIAIAQVHIHADGSRPVLIREVTPKKSDNVQIESFGVIPDGEEGFRGVSLPSDPDAQISTNHEAAAGEHATVQLVVALVSPLKSGVVESVELEYDDLGRTGSETVTAGLRAQVFPAGEAVPDDSMCTMSGE
;
A
#
# COMPACT_ATOMS: atom_id res chain seq x y z
N MET A 1 -16.28 -6.33 -1.54
CA MET A 1 -14.91 -6.21 -2.05
C MET A 1 -14.01 -7.20 -1.33
N SER A 2 -13.13 -7.85 -2.07
CA SER A 2 -12.15 -8.75 -1.50
C SER A 2 -10.73 -8.23 -1.75
N THR A 3 -9.78 -8.71 -0.97
CA THR A 3 -8.38 -8.30 -1.10
C THR A 3 -7.49 -9.52 -1.29
N GLN A 4 -6.40 -9.32 -2.00
CA GLN A 4 -5.36 -10.32 -2.17
C GLN A 4 -4.01 -9.61 -2.17
N THR A 5 -3.05 -10.16 -1.44
CA THR A 5 -1.72 -9.57 -1.36
C THR A 5 -0.68 -10.66 -1.51
N ASP A 6 0.51 -10.25 -1.92
CA ASP A 6 1.67 -11.13 -1.94
C ASP A 6 2.32 -11.10 -0.55
N ALA A 7 1.67 -11.79 0.39
CA ALA A 7 2.05 -11.74 1.80
C ALA A 7 3.23 -12.67 2.13
N SER A 8 3.72 -13.42 1.16
CA SER A 8 4.85 -14.33 1.38
C SER A 8 6.18 -13.59 1.46
N SER A 9 6.23 -12.34 1.03
CA SER A 9 7.46 -11.55 1.02
C SER A 9 7.24 -10.24 1.76
N MET A 10 8.34 -9.66 2.23
CA MET A 10 8.33 -8.35 2.86
C MET A 10 9.20 -7.41 2.03
N ALA A 11 8.66 -6.27 1.65
CA ALA A 11 9.42 -5.24 0.99
C ALA A 11 10.29 -4.54 2.03
N CYS A 12 11.58 -4.40 1.74
CA CYS A 12 12.50 -3.68 2.61
C CYS A 12 13.25 -2.66 1.78
N THR A 13 13.13 -1.40 2.17
CA THR A 13 13.71 -0.33 1.37
C THR A 13 14.05 0.86 2.26
N PRO A 14 15.13 1.59 1.93
CA PRO A 14 15.33 2.89 2.56
C PRO A 14 14.27 3.86 2.04
N SER A 15 13.88 4.80 2.88
CA SER A 15 12.99 5.86 2.49
C SER A 15 13.74 6.95 1.71
N ASP A 16 12.97 7.85 1.10
CA ASP A 16 13.56 9.04 0.46
C ASP A 16 13.96 10.07 1.53
N GLY A 17 14.40 11.26 1.09
CA GLY A 17 14.84 12.31 2.03
C GLY A 17 13.73 12.81 2.95
N GLN A 18 12.50 12.43 2.73
CA GLN A 18 11.35 12.81 3.57
C GLN A 18 10.81 11.62 4.37
N GLY A 19 11.51 10.49 4.38
CA GLY A 19 11.08 9.32 5.12
C GLY A 19 9.93 8.56 4.48
N GLN A 20 9.79 8.62 3.14
CA GLN A 20 8.66 8.05 2.43
C GLN A 20 9.07 6.98 1.44
N ILE A 21 8.20 5.99 1.25
CA ILE A 21 8.28 5.03 0.15
C ILE A 21 6.95 4.97 -0.58
N ALA A 22 6.98 4.56 -1.84
CA ALA A 22 5.78 4.24 -2.61
C ALA A 22 5.71 2.71 -2.75
N ILE A 23 4.54 2.14 -2.45
CA ILE A 23 4.34 0.70 -2.53
C ILE A 23 2.97 0.41 -3.13
N ALA A 24 2.93 -0.49 -4.11
CA ALA A 24 1.71 -0.83 -4.84
C ALA A 24 1.62 -2.35 -4.93
N GLN A 25 1.27 -2.98 -3.82
CA GLN A 25 1.21 -4.44 -3.69
C GLN A 25 -0.10 -4.93 -3.06
N VAL A 26 -1.05 -4.03 -2.80
CA VAL A 26 -2.36 -4.41 -2.29
C VAL A 26 -3.30 -4.54 -3.48
N HIS A 27 -3.83 -5.75 -3.68
CA HIS A 27 -4.74 -6.03 -4.78
C HIS A 27 -6.16 -6.13 -4.25
N ILE A 28 -7.10 -5.52 -4.96
CA ILE A 28 -8.51 -5.54 -4.61
C ILE A 28 -9.34 -6.06 -5.77
N HIS A 29 -10.49 -6.59 -5.45
CA HIS A 29 -11.48 -7.04 -6.42
C HIS A 29 -12.83 -6.48 -6.00
N ALA A 30 -13.42 -5.65 -6.84
CA ALA A 30 -14.77 -5.15 -6.65
C ALA A 30 -15.75 -6.23 -7.14
N ASP A 31 -15.97 -7.24 -6.30
CA ASP A 31 -16.62 -8.49 -6.66
C ASP A 31 -18.14 -8.42 -6.68
N GLY A 32 -18.71 -7.26 -6.36
CA GLY A 32 -20.14 -7.03 -6.46
C GLY A 32 -20.56 -6.51 -7.82
N SER A 33 -21.83 -6.15 -7.93
CA SER A 33 -22.39 -5.60 -9.16
C SER A 33 -22.27 -4.07 -9.23
N ARG A 34 -21.57 -3.45 -8.30
CA ARG A 34 -21.44 -1.99 -8.19
C ARG A 34 -19.99 -1.57 -8.00
N PRO A 35 -19.66 -0.35 -8.40
CA PRO A 35 -18.32 0.18 -8.13
C PRO A 35 -18.05 0.31 -6.63
N VAL A 36 -16.78 0.32 -6.28
CA VAL A 36 -16.30 0.48 -4.92
C VAL A 36 -15.42 1.73 -4.86
N LEU A 37 -15.67 2.59 -3.89
CA LEU A 37 -14.87 3.80 -3.65
C LEU A 37 -14.07 3.60 -2.38
N ILE A 38 -12.74 3.62 -2.48
CA ILE A 38 -11.87 3.56 -1.31
C ILE A 38 -11.84 4.93 -0.67
N ARG A 39 -12.23 4.99 0.60
CA ARG A 39 -12.31 6.24 1.36
C ARG A 39 -11.02 6.53 2.11
N GLU A 40 -10.44 5.52 2.71
CA GLU A 40 -9.28 5.69 3.58
C GLU A 40 -8.50 4.40 3.67
N VAL A 41 -7.19 4.53 3.83
CA VAL A 41 -6.28 3.41 4.09
C VAL A 41 -5.52 3.73 5.37
N THR A 42 -5.59 2.82 6.34
CA THR A 42 -4.98 3.01 7.66
C THR A 42 -4.07 1.83 7.96
N PRO A 43 -2.84 2.06 8.45
CA PRO A 43 -2.00 0.94 8.89
C PRO A 43 -2.59 0.31 10.15
N LYS A 44 -2.57 -1.02 10.23
CA LYS A 44 -3.15 -1.74 11.36
C LYS A 44 -2.07 -2.40 12.22
N LYS A 45 -1.38 -3.41 11.70
CA LYS A 45 -0.23 -3.99 12.40
C LYS A 45 1.00 -3.24 11.93
N SER A 46 1.38 -2.23 12.69
CA SER A 46 2.41 -1.30 12.25
C SER A 46 3.10 -0.65 13.42
N ASP A 47 4.31 -0.16 13.18
CA ASP A 47 5.08 0.65 14.11
C ASP A 47 5.80 1.74 13.32
N ASN A 48 5.68 2.97 13.78
CA ASN A 48 6.37 4.14 13.25
C ASN A 48 6.09 4.45 11.77
N VAL A 49 4.90 4.08 11.27
CA VAL A 49 4.51 4.39 9.89
C VAL A 49 3.12 4.99 9.84
N GLN A 50 2.89 5.78 8.80
CA GLN A 50 1.56 6.31 8.47
C GLN A 50 1.39 6.29 6.95
N ILE A 51 0.14 6.34 6.50
CA ILE A 51 -0.18 6.39 5.07
C ILE A 51 -0.43 7.86 4.71
N GLU A 52 0.40 8.38 3.83
CA GLU A 52 0.30 9.79 3.41
C GLU A 52 -0.73 9.98 2.31
N SER A 53 -0.79 9.04 1.36
CA SER A 53 -1.72 9.13 0.26
C SER A 53 -1.91 7.75 -0.36
N PHE A 54 -2.96 7.60 -1.16
CA PHE A 54 -3.23 6.36 -1.86
C PHE A 54 -3.95 6.64 -3.18
N GLY A 55 -3.90 5.66 -4.08
CA GLY A 55 -4.63 5.70 -5.34
C GLY A 55 -4.95 4.29 -5.79
N VAL A 56 -5.85 4.18 -6.76
CA VAL A 56 -6.29 2.91 -7.30
C VAL A 56 -5.98 2.87 -8.79
N ILE A 57 -5.33 1.79 -9.23
CA ILE A 57 -5.04 1.54 -10.64
C ILE A 57 -5.71 0.24 -11.05
N PRO A 58 -6.65 0.27 -12.01
CA PRO A 58 -7.22 -0.96 -12.54
C PRO A 58 -6.16 -1.84 -13.18
N ASP A 59 -6.33 -3.15 -13.06
CA ASP A 59 -5.47 -4.09 -13.75
C ASP A 59 -5.61 -3.89 -15.26
N GLY A 60 -4.49 -3.95 -15.96
CA GLY A 60 -4.48 -3.68 -17.38
C GLY A 60 -4.20 -2.25 -17.78
N GLU A 61 -4.30 -1.30 -16.84
CA GLU A 61 -3.87 0.07 -17.09
C GLU A 61 -2.40 0.23 -16.73
N GLU A 62 -1.73 1.13 -17.42
CA GLU A 62 -0.35 1.46 -17.09
C GLU A 62 -0.31 2.25 -15.80
N GLY A 63 0.71 2.00 -14.99
CA GLY A 63 0.91 2.72 -13.76
C GLY A 63 1.92 2.03 -12.88
N PHE A 64 2.30 2.72 -11.81
CA PHE A 64 3.30 2.22 -10.88
C PHE A 64 2.79 0.99 -10.13
N ARG A 65 3.60 -0.07 -10.13
CA ARG A 65 3.40 -1.25 -9.31
C ARG A 65 4.74 -1.66 -8.70
N GLY A 66 4.67 -2.30 -7.53
CA GLY A 66 5.89 -2.70 -6.82
C GLY A 66 6.27 -1.71 -5.73
N VAL A 67 7.55 -1.50 -5.56
CA VAL A 67 8.10 -0.64 -4.51
C VAL A 67 9.10 0.33 -5.12
N SER A 68 8.99 1.61 -4.78
CA SER A 68 9.90 2.64 -5.25
C SER A 68 9.89 3.83 -4.30
N LEU A 69 10.58 4.90 -4.67
CA LEU A 69 10.55 6.15 -3.92
C LEU A 69 9.56 7.12 -4.56
N PRO A 70 8.82 7.91 -3.76
CA PRO A 70 7.86 8.87 -4.34
C PRO A 70 8.49 9.91 -5.26
N SER A 71 9.79 10.16 -5.11
CA SER A 71 10.53 11.08 -5.98
C SER A 71 10.84 10.49 -7.35
N ASP A 72 10.67 9.18 -7.52
CA ASP A 72 10.88 8.53 -8.81
C ASP A 72 9.73 8.92 -9.75
N PRO A 73 10.00 9.48 -10.94
CA PRO A 73 8.94 9.86 -11.86
C PRO A 73 8.08 8.69 -12.32
N ASP A 74 8.59 7.45 -12.24
CA ASP A 74 7.82 6.26 -12.59
C ASP A 74 6.91 5.78 -11.46
N ALA A 75 7.03 6.35 -10.26
CA ALA A 75 6.25 5.97 -9.09
C ALA A 75 5.11 6.95 -8.83
N GLN A 76 4.37 7.30 -9.86
CA GLN A 76 3.24 8.22 -9.74
C GLN A 76 2.03 7.52 -9.11
N ILE A 77 1.46 8.17 -8.10
CA ILE A 77 0.27 7.66 -7.43
C ILE A 77 -0.97 8.22 -8.15
N SER A 78 -1.88 7.32 -8.49
CA SER A 78 -3.14 7.68 -9.14
C SER A 78 -3.98 8.59 -8.24
N THR A 79 -4.71 9.50 -8.85
CA THR A 79 -5.72 10.29 -8.15
C THR A 79 -7.08 9.61 -8.13
N ASN A 80 -7.22 8.49 -8.82
CA ASN A 80 -8.45 7.70 -8.81
C ASN A 80 -8.54 6.90 -7.51
N HIS A 81 -9.72 6.82 -6.92
CA HIS A 81 -9.97 6.05 -5.70
C HIS A 81 -11.07 5.02 -5.89
N GLU A 82 -11.49 4.78 -7.11
CA GLU A 82 -12.64 3.94 -7.42
C GLU A 82 -12.24 2.73 -8.28
N ALA A 83 -12.83 1.58 -7.98
CA ALA A 83 -12.74 0.39 -8.81
C ALA A 83 -14.12 0.10 -9.36
N ALA A 84 -14.22 -0.14 -10.68
CA ALA A 84 -15.49 -0.45 -11.31
C ALA A 84 -16.00 -1.83 -10.92
N ALA A 85 -17.30 -2.04 -11.05
CA ALA A 85 -17.91 -3.32 -10.71
C ALA A 85 -17.23 -4.48 -11.46
N GLY A 86 -16.86 -5.52 -10.72
CA GLY A 86 -16.18 -6.68 -11.26
C GLY A 86 -14.70 -6.49 -11.55
N GLU A 87 -14.17 -5.31 -11.31
CA GLU A 87 -12.78 -4.96 -11.67
C GLU A 87 -11.78 -5.43 -10.63
N HIS A 88 -10.64 -5.90 -11.10
CA HIS A 88 -9.46 -6.10 -10.27
C HIS A 88 -8.58 -4.86 -10.37
N ALA A 89 -8.01 -4.44 -9.26
CA ALA A 89 -7.20 -3.23 -9.22
C ALA A 89 -6.08 -3.36 -8.19
N THR A 90 -5.11 -2.48 -8.28
CA THR A 90 -4.02 -2.38 -7.32
C THR A 90 -4.16 -1.05 -6.56
N VAL A 91 -4.01 -1.10 -5.25
CA VAL A 91 -3.97 0.11 -4.42
C VAL A 91 -2.52 0.52 -4.25
N GLN A 92 -2.23 1.74 -4.65
CA GLN A 92 -0.92 2.37 -4.50
C GLN A 92 -0.91 3.18 -3.21
N LEU A 93 0.16 3.08 -2.44
CA LEU A 93 0.27 3.76 -1.15
C LEU A 93 1.57 4.54 -1.10
N VAL A 94 1.54 5.72 -0.46
CA VAL A 94 2.75 6.38 0.01
C VAL A 94 2.79 6.16 1.52
N VAL A 95 3.81 5.46 1.98
CA VAL A 95 4.02 5.13 3.38
C VAL A 95 5.14 6.00 3.90
N ALA A 96 4.91 6.67 5.03
CA ALA A 96 5.88 7.57 5.62
C ALA A 96 6.26 7.13 7.03
N LEU A 97 7.52 7.36 7.38
CA LEU A 97 7.97 7.20 8.77
C LEU A 97 7.41 8.34 9.60
N VAL A 98 6.81 8.03 10.74
CA VAL A 98 6.35 9.04 11.70
C VAL A 98 7.56 9.72 12.33
N SER A 99 8.54 8.93 12.75
CA SER A 99 9.84 9.43 13.21
C SER A 99 10.89 9.06 12.17
N PRO A 100 11.41 10.01 11.39
CA PRO A 100 12.27 9.68 10.24
C PRO A 100 13.65 9.15 10.62
N LEU A 101 14.02 9.20 11.88
CA LEU A 101 15.31 8.68 12.35
C LEU A 101 15.24 7.23 12.83
N LYS A 102 14.06 6.62 12.78
CA LYS A 102 13.86 5.22 13.17
C LYS A 102 13.23 4.46 12.03
N SER A 103 13.53 3.18 11.95
CA SER A 103 12.85 2.32 10.99
C SER A 103 11.39 2.13 11.39
N GLY A 104 10.57 1.78 10.42
CA GLY A 104 9.16 1.48 10.63
C GLY A 104 8.78 0.19 9.94
N VAL A 105 7.68 -0.40 10.39
CA VAL A 105 7.18 -1.64 9.81
C VAL A 105 5.66 -1.57 9.68
N VAL A 106 5.15 -2.14 8.60
CA VAL A 106 3.72 -2.35 8.42
C VAL A 106 3.51 -3.80 7.98
N GLU A 107 2.51 -4.46 8.56
CA GLU A 107 2.17 -5.85 8.22
C GLU A 107 0.76 -5.99 7.68
N SER A 108 -0.11 -5.02 7.95
CA SER A 108 -1.45 -5.00 7.37
C SER A 108 -1.99 -3.58 7.35
N VAL A 109 -2.93 -3.36 6.45
CA VAL A 109 -3.65 -2.09 6.33
C VAL A 109 -5.14 -2.38 6.35
N GLU A 110 -5.92 -1.39 6.79
CA GLU A 110 -7.37 -1.44 6.73
C GLU A 110 -7.84 -0.49 5.65
N LEU A 111 -8.67 -1.00 4.77
CA LEU A 111 -9.31 -0.20 3.72
C LEU A 111 -10.74 0.10 4.14
N GLU A 112 -11.07 1.37 4.25
CA GLU A 112 -12.46 1.80 4.42
C GLU A 112 -13.01 2.14 3.03
N TYR A 113 -14.16 1.56 2.68
CA TYR A 113 -14.70 1.74 1.34
C TYR A 113 -16.21 1.82 1.37
N ASP A 114 -16.76 2.48 0.35
CA ASP A 114 -18.17 2.49 0.07
C ASP A 114 -18.43 1.57 -1.11
N ASP A 115 -19.38 0.65 -0.93
CA ASP A 115 -19.96 -0.09 -2.04
C ASP A 115 -21.05 0.81 -2.60
N LEU A 116 -20.77 1.44 -3.74
CA LEU A 116 -21.64 2.49 -4.27
C LEU A 116 -23.01 1.90 -4.62
N GLY A 117 -24.06 2.46 -4.01
CA GLY A 117 -25.41 1.97 -4.07
C GLY A 117 -25.90 1.40 -2.75
N ARG A 118 -25.02 1.26 -1.77
CA ARG A 118 -25.41 0.95 -0.40
C ARG A 118 -25.15 2.16 0.48
N THR A 119 -25.83 2.21 1.62
CA THR A 119 -25.59 3.26 2.61
C THR A 119 -24.54 2.77 3.61
N GLY A 120 -23.64 3.68 3.99
CA GLY A 120 -22.60 3.38 4.97
C GLY A 120 -21.34 2.80 4.36
N SER A 121 -20.28 2.91 5.11
CA SER A 121 -18.95 2.39 4.72
C SER A 121 -18.73 1.03 5.33
N GLU A 122 -17.89 0.25 4.67
CA GLU A 122 -17.41 -1.05 5.17
C GLU A 122 -15.90 -1.01 5.26
N THR A 123 -15.33 -1.95 6.00
CA THR A 123 -13.89 -2.06 6.14
C THR A 123 -13.43 -3.48 5.80
N VAL A 124 -12.21 -3.57 5.28
CA VAL A 124 -11.57 -4.85 5.03
C VAL A 124 -10.08 -4.70 5.34
N THR A 125 -9.47 -5.75 5.88
CA THR A 125 -8.05 -5.76 6.19
C THR A 125 -7.30 -6.47 5.08
N ALA A 126 -6.21 -5.84 4.63
CA ALA A 126 -5.32 -6.42 3.62
C ALA A 126 -3.93 -6.60 4.21
N GLY A 127 -3.28 -7.72 3.92
CA GLY A 127 -1.89 -7.89 4.27
C GLY A 127 -1.00 -7.01 3.40
N LEU A 128 -0.02 -6.38 4.02
CA LEU A 128 0.98 -5.59 3.31
C LEU A 128 2.22 -5.57 4.19
N ARG A 129 3.26 -6.24 3.77
CA ARG A 129 4.45 -6.39 4.60
C ARG A 129 5.57 -5.53 4.04
N ALA A 130 5.96 -4.52 4.80
CA ALA A 130 7.05 -3.63 4.42
C ALA A 130 7.81 -3.17 5.65
N GLN A 131 9.12 -3.09 5.52
CA GLN A 131 9.99 -2.47 6.50
C GLN A 131 10.68 -1.28 5.84
N VAL A 132 10.51 -0.11 6.43
CA VAL A 132 11.00 1.15 5.88
C VAL A 132 12.15 1.63 6.74
N PHE A 133 13.28 1.90 6.13
CA PHE A 133 14.47 2.36 6.84
C PHE A 133 14.67 3.87 6.65
N PRO A 134 15.33 4.54 7.59
CA PRO A 134 15.64 5.96 7.43
C PRO A 134 16.43 6.24 6.15
N ALA A 135 16.26 7.43 5.61
CA ALA A 135 16.95 7.84 4.40
C ALA A 135 18.47 7.77 4.59
N GLY A 136 19.15 7.20 3.59
CA GLY A 136 20.61 7.05 3.61
C GLY A 136 21.13 5.92 4.47
N GLU A 137 20.26 5.19 5.17
CA GLU A 137 20.66 4.07 5.98
C GLU A 137 20.74 2.80 5.13
N ALA A 138 21.78 2.02 5.32
CA ALA A 138 21.93 0.76 4.59
C ALA A 138 20.95 -0.27 5.12
N VAL A 139 20.26 -0.97 4.20
CA VAL A 139 19.37 -2.06 4.57
C VAL A 139 20.22 -3.28 4.93
N PRO A 140 20.06 -3.86 6.13
CA PRO A 140 20.85 -5.02 6.52
C PRO A 140 20.54 -6.25 5.65
N ASP A 141 21.57 -6.98 5.29
CA ASP A 141 21.44 -8.18 4.44
C ASP A 141 20.64 -9.30 5.12
N ASP A 142 20.80 -9.41 6.43
CA ASP A 142 20.15 -10.45 7.22
C ASP A 142 18.92 -9.91 7.96
N SER A 143 18.31 -8.87 7.43
CA SER A 143 17.13 -8.27 8.00
C SER A 143 15.89 -9.17 7.82
N MET A 144 14.76 -8.73 8.37
CA MET A 144 13.49 -9.41 8.21
C MET A 144 13.07 -9.56 6.76
N CYS A 145 13.63 -8.75 5.87
CA CYS A 145 13.35 -8.83 4.44
C CYS A 145 13.74 -10.17 3.86
N THR A 146 14.91 -10.65 4.23
CA THR A 146 15.38 -11.94 3.72
C THR A 146 14.58 -13.09 4.31
N MET A 147 14.19 -12.97 5.57
CA MET A 147 13.39 -14.01 6.20
C MET A 147 12.02 -14.15 5.57
N SER A 148 11.38 -13.04 5.27
CA SER A 148 10.03 -13.08 4.74
C SER A 148 9.99 -13.44 3.26
N GLY A 149 11.10 -13.34 2.56
CA GLY A 149 11.21 -13.75 1.17
C GLY A 149 11.49 -15.23 1.00
N GLU A 150 11.76 -15.92 2.06
CA GLU A 150 12.14 -17.33 2.04
C GLU A 150 10.95 -18.27 2.03
#